data_c4eb7613c71deacee6054af49a8ceb81
#
_entry.id   c4eb7613c71deacee6054af49a8ceb81
#
_cell.length_a   1.000
_cell.length_b   1.000
_cell.length_c   1.000
_cell.angle_alpha   90.00
_cell.angle_beta   90.00
_cell.angle_gamma   90.00
#
_symmetry.space_group_name_H-M   'P 1'
#
loop_
_entity.id
_entity.type
_entity.pdbx_description
1 polymer ?
#
loop_
_entity_poly.entity_id
_entity_poly.type
_entity_poly.pdbx_seq_one_letter_code
_entity_poly.pdbx_strand_id
1 'polypeptide(L)'
;RGIIHGYQALIDWEKAGANHVQALIEQRVTPKRDFGFDEVAQTVASFDEVDSVMLMSGGYDLCVMLSGKSFQEIALFVARRLSTLDGVLSTTTHFVLHTYKKDRVMYDGETVDEREQQ
;
A
#
# COMPACT_ATOMS: atom_id res chain seq x y z
N ARG A 1 3.54 19.90 11.48
CA ARG A 1 2.68 19.05 12.24
C ARG A 1 2.56 17.66 11.66
N GLY A 2 2.28 17.57 10.41
CA GLY A 2 2.28 16.29 9.77
C GLY A 2 3.63 15.61 9.81
N ILE A 3 4.68 16.40 9.83
CA ILE A 3 6.02 15.85 9.91
C ILE A 3 6.23 15.12 11.22
N ILE A 4 5.81 15.74 12.31
CA ILE A 4 5.97 15.09 13.62
C ILE A 4 5.14 13.84 13.67
N HIS A 5 3.94 13.91 13.16
CA HIS A 5 3.05 12.77 13.17
C HIS A 5 3.63 11.63 12.34
N GLY A 6 4.14 11.96 11.19
CA GLY A 6 4.73 10.95 10.34
C GLY A 6 5.96 10.32 10.96
N TYR A 7 6.75 11.12 11.63
CA TYR A 7 7.93 10.60 12.29
C TYR A 7 7.56 9.59 13.36
N GLN A 8 6.56 9.90 14.14
CA GLN A 8 6.10 8.97 15.17
C GLN A 8 5.59 7.69 14.56
N ALA A 9 4.89 7.80 13.46
CA ALA A 9 4.38 6.62 12.79
C ALA A 9 5.51 5.71 12.35
N LEU A 10 6.59 6.29 11.85
CA LEU A 10 7.72 5.48 11.43
C LEU A 10 8.36 4.76 12.60
N ILE A 11 8.49 5.45 13.72
CA ILE A 11 9.08 4.83 14.89
C ILE A 11 8.21 3.70 15.41
N ASP A 12 6.93 3.94 15.50
CA ASP A 12 6.00 2.92 15.97
C ASP A 12 6.05 1.71 15.06
N TRP A 13 6.18 1.97 13.78
CA TRP A 13 6.21 0.94 12.79
C TRP A 13 7.39 0.02 12.98
N GLU A 14 8.54 0.61 13.24
CA GLU A 14 9.73 -0.16 13.50
C GLU A 14 9.58 -1.02 14.75
N LYS A 15 8.98 -0.45 15.76
CA LYS A 15 8.77 -1.19 17.01
C LYS A 15 7.81 -2.34 16.81
N ALA A 16 6.79 -2.13 16.01
CA ALA A 16 5.83 -3.18 15.72
C ALA A 16 6.50 -4.30 14.94
N GLY A 17 7.49 -3.96 14.16
CA GLY A 17 8.32 -4.94 13.49
C GLY A 17 7.53 -5.88 12.62
N ALA A 18 7.69 -7.15 12.88
CA ALA A 18 7.14 -8.18 12.01
C ALA A 18 5.61 -8.21 11.98
N ASN A 19 4.97 -7.48 12.87
CA ASN A 19 3.51 -7.47 12.91
C ASN A 19 2.90 -6.43 11.99
N HIS A 20 3.72 -5.80 11.17
CA HIS A 20 3.24 -4.75 10.29
C HIS A 20 3.73 -5.00 8.88
N VAL A 21 2.79 -5.13 7.96
CA VAL A 21 3.10 -5.46 6.58
C VAL A 21 2.52 -4.39 5.67
N GLN A 22 3.27 -4.04 4.64
CA GLN A 22 2.78 -3.10 3.63
C GLN A 22 2.72 -3.78 2.28
N ALA A 23 1.80 -3.31 1.47
CA ALA A 23 1.67 -3.82 0.11
C ALA A 23 1.36 -2.67 -0.84
N LEU A 24 1.82 -2.83 -2.06
CA LEU A 24 1.49 -1.94 -3.16
C LEU A 24 0.59 -2.70 -4.10
N ILE A 25 -0.56 -2.15 -4.40
CA ILE A 25 -1.55 -2.80 -5.24
C ILE A 25 -1.67 -2.02 -6.53
N GLU A 26 -1.46 -2.72 -7.65
CA GLU A 26 -1.67 -2.12 -8.96
C GLU A 26 -3.06 -2.52 -9.45
N GLN A 27 -3.85 -1.54 -9.83
CA GLN A 27 -5.19 -1.82 -10.33
C GLN A 27 -5.35 -1.26 -11.73
N ARG A 28 -5.95 -2.04 -12.59
CA ARG A 28 -6.40 -1.58 -13.89
C ARG A 28 -7.89 -1.37 -13.81
N VAL A 29 -8.34 -0.24 -14.30
CA VAL A 29 -9.71 0.21 -14.13
C VAL A 29 -10.30 0.53 -15.48
N THR A 30 -11.55 0.11 -15.69
CA THR A 30 -12.26 0.49 -16.89
C THR A 30 -12.66 1.96 -16.81
N PRO A 31 -12.21 2.80 -17.73
CA PRO A 31 -12.65 4.20 -17.70
C PRO A 31 -14.12 4.28 -18.05
N LYS A 32 -14.89 4.92 -17.19
CA LYS A 32 -16.30 5.11 -17.43
C LYS A 32 -16.53 6.50 -18.00
N ARG A 33 -17.52 6.59 -18.85
CA ARG A 33 -17.77 7.83 -19.56
C ARG A 33 -17.94 9.00 -18.60
N ASP A 34 -18.70 8.80 -17.55
CA ASP A 34 -19.07 9.90 -16.68
C ASP A 34 -18.17 10.08 -15.49
N PHE A 35 -17.51 9.02 -15.05
CA PHE A 35 -16.78 9.06 -13.79
C PHE A 35 -15.29 8.87 -13.96
N GLY A 36 -14.89 8.22 -15.05
CA GLY A 36 -13.49 7.96 -15.26
C GLY A 36 -12.93 7.11 -14.14
N PHE A 37 -11.77 7.49 -13.65
CA PHE A 37 -11.12 6.75 -12.59
C PHE A 37 -11.47 7.28 -11.20
N ASP A 38 -12.11 8.44 -11.14
CA ASP A 38 -12.33 9.11 -9.87
C ASP A 38 -13.20 8.31 -8.92
N GLU A 39 -14.25 7.70 -9.47
CA GLU A 39 -15.19 6.99 -8.64
C GLU A 39 -14.51 5.81 -7.92
N VAL A 40 -13.76 5.03 -8.70
CA VAL A 40 -13.05 3.90 -8.11
C VAL A 40 -12.02 4.38 -7.11
N ALA A 41 -11.27 5.41 -7.49
CA ALA A 41 -10.21 5.91 -6.63
C ALA A 41 -10.76 6.41 -5.30
N GLN A 42 -11.90 7.10 -5.35
CA GLN A 42 -12.47 7.63 -4.11
C GLN A 42 -13.02 6.52 -3.25
N THR A 43 -13.60 5.50 -3.86
CA THR A 43 -14.07 4.36 -3.09
C THR A 43 -12.91 3.65 -2.40
N VAL A 44 -11.83 3.43 -3.13
CA VAL A 44 -10.65 2.79 -2.56
C VAL A 44 -10.09 3.63 -1.42
N ALA A 45 -10.02 4.94 -1.63
CA ALA A 45 -9.45 5.83 -0.63
C ALA A 45 -10.28 5.86 0.65
N SER A 46 -11.54 5.45 0.59
CA SER A 46 -12.40 5.50 1.76
C SER A 46 -12.16 4.33 2.71
N PHE A 47 -11.44 3.30 2.30
CA PHE A 47 -11.18 2.16 3.18
C PHE A 47 -10.11 2.53 4.19
N ASP A 48 -10.33 2.16 5.44
CA ASP A 48 -9.39 2.47 6.51
C ASP A 48 -8.04 1.81 6.30
N GLU A 49 -8.02 0.66 5.67
CA GLU A 49 -6.78 -0.08 5.45
C GLU A 49 -5.88 0.59 4.43
N VAL A 50 -6.40 1.52 3.67
CA VAL A 50 -5.67 2.13 2.57
C VAL A 50 -4.90 3.35 3.07
N ASP A 51 -3.60 3.34 2.80
CA ASP A 51 -2.73 4.47 3.19
C ASP A 51 -2.66 5.54 2.10
N SER A 52 -2.65 5.12 0.84
CA SER A 52 -2.48 6.06 -0.27
C SER A 52 -3.12 5.50 -1.52
N VAL A 53 -3.65 6.40 -2.34
CA VAL A 53 -4.18 6.04 -3.65
C VAL A 53 -3.70 7.09 -4.64
N MET A 54 -3.11 6.63 -5.73
CA MET A 54 -2.56 7.55 -6.72
C MET A 54 -2.94 7.09 -8.11
N LEU A 55 -3.22 8.06 -8.98
CA LEU A 55 -3.44 7.78 -10.39
C LEU A 55 -2.10 7.75 -11.09
N MET A 56 -1.86 6.70 -11.84
CA MET A 56 -0.55 6.46 -12.42
C MET A 56 -0.63 6.46 -13.95
N SER A 57 0.46 6.83 -14.57
CA SER A 57 0.63 6.60 -15.99
C SER A 57 1.40 5.29 -16.14
N GLY A 58 1.23 4.63 -17.30
CA GLY A 58 1.97 3.40 -17.56
C GLY A 58 1.07 2.20 -17.65
N GLY A 59 1.54 1.09 -17.14
CA GLY A 59 0.89 -0.18 -17.35
C GLY A 59 -0.35 -0.43 -16.50
N TYR A 60 -0.58 0.39 -15.49
CA TYR A 60 -1.77 0.26 -14.65
C TYR A 60 -2.25 1.66 -14.29
N ASP A 61 -3.45 1.72 -13.72
CA ASP A 61 -4.13 2.99 -13.57
C ASP A 61 -4.06 3.54 -12.15
N LEU A 62 -4.23 2.69 -11.15
CA LEU A 62 -4.20 3.13 -9.76
C LEU A 62 -3.15 2.37 -8.99
N CYS A 63 -2.43 3.09 -8.15
CA CYS A 63 -1.47 2.53 -7.24
C CYS A 63 -2.01 2.74 -5.83
N VAL A 64 -2.24 1.64 -5.12
CA VAL A 64 -2.83 1.69 -3.79
C VAL A 64 -1.84 1.14 -2.80
N MET A 65 -1.56 1.90 -1.75
CA MET A 65 -0.69 1.44 -0.67
C MET A 65 -1.54 1.01 0.50
N LEU A 66 -1.30 -0.18 1.00
CA LEU A 66 -2.04 -0.77 2.09
C LEU A 66 -1.11 -1.17 3.22
N SER A 67 -1.67 -1.20 4.43
CA SER A 67 -0.98 -1.73 5.59
C SER A 67 -1.87 -2.73 6.28
N GLY A 68 -1.26 -3.72 6.89
CA GLY A 68 -1.99 -4.73 7.63
C GLY A 68 -1.09 -5.45 8.60
N LYS A 69 -1.66 -6.38 9.34
CA LYS A 69 -0.91 -7.10 10.35
C LYS A 69 -0.18 -8.31 9.79
N SER A 70 -0.63 -8.81 8.66
CA SER A 70 -0.01 -9.99 8.06
C SER A 70 -0.26 -9.97 6.56
N PHE A 71 0.54 -10.77 5.85
CA PHE A 71 0.32 -10.95 4.41
C PHE A 71 -1.08 -11.47 4.15
N GLN A 72 -1.53 -12.38 4.99
CA GLN A 72 -2.83 -13.00 4.83
C GLN A 72 -3.95 -11.98 4.96
N GLU A 73 -3.83 -11.11 5.93
CA GLU A 73 -4.86 -10.09 6.14
C GLU A 73 -4.96 -9.19 4.91
N ILE A 74 -3.82 -8.79 4.37
CA ILE A 74 -3.81 -7.93 3.20
C ILE A 74 -4.38 -8.68 2.00
N ALA A 75 -3.98 -9.92 1.81
CA ALA A 75 -4.46 -10.69 0.67
C ALA A 75 -5.98 -10.86 0.72
N LEU A 76 -6.52 -11.10 1.89
CA LEU A 76 -7.97 -11.22 2.04
C LEU A 76 -8.67 -9.90 1.75
N PHE A 77 -8.11 -8.81 2.24
CA PHE A 77 -8.70 -7.51 1.99
C PHE A 77 -8.75 -7.22 0.49
N VAL A 78 -7.64 -7.48 -0.19
CA VAL A 78 -7.57 -7.25 -1.63
C VAL A 78 -8.61 -8.10 -2.34
N ALA A 79 -8.67 -9.38 -2.00
CA ALA A 79 -9.58 -10.29 -2.68
C ALA A 79 -11.04 -9.94 -2.44
N ARG A 80 -11.36 -9.51 -1.25
CA ARG A 80 -12.77 -9.28 -0.89
C ARG A 80 -13.25 -7.87 -1.16
N ARG A 81 -12.36 -6.88 -1.05
CA ARG A 81 -12.78 -5.50 -1.13
C ARG A 81 -12.27 -4.78 -2.36
N LEU A 82 -11.01 -4.99 -2.72
CA LEU A 82 -10.45 -4.24 -3.83
C LEU A 82 -10.71 -4.88 -5.18
N SER A 83 -10.58 -6.19 -5.25
CA SER A 83 -10.75 -6.88 -6.54
C SER A 83 -12.18 -6.94 -7.00
N THR A 84 -13.13 -6.77 -6.09
CA THR A 84 -14.54 -6.91 -6.41
C THR A 84 -15.22 -5.60 -6.71
N LEU A 85 -14.49 -4.49 -6.68
CA LEU A 85 -15.07 -3.19 -6.98
C LEU A 85 -15.50 -3.12 -8.43
N ASP A 86 -16.63 -2.46 -8.63
CA ASP A 86 -17.14 -2.25 -9.96
C ASP A 86 -16.16 -1.42 -10.76
N GLY A 87 -15.83 -1.87 -11.95
CA GLY A 87 -14.90 -1.14 -12.80
C GLY A 87 -13.46 -1.58 -12.70
N VAL A 88 -13.13 -2.42 -11.74
CA VAL A 88 -11.76 -2.91 -11.60
C VAL A 88 -11.58 -4.11 -12.51
N LEU A 89 -10.61 -4.02 -13.42
CA LEU A 89 -10.33 -5.09 -14.37
C LEU A 89 -9.37 -6.11 -13.83
N SER A 90 -8.35 -5.66 -13.14
CA SER A 90 -7.34 -6.56 -12.58
C SER A 90 -6.67 -5.90 -11.41
N THR A 91 -6.11 -6.73 -10.55
CA THR A 91 -5.46 -6.28 -9.33
C THR A 91 -4.23 -7.15 -9.13
N THR A 92 -3.09 -6.51 -8.92
CA THR A 92 -1.84 -7.22 -8.67
C THR A 92 -1.28 -6.72 -7.36
N THR A 93 -0.92 -7.64 -6.49
CA THR A 93 -0.43 -7.32 -5.16
C THR A 93 1.07 -7.53 -5.09
N HIS A 94 1.77 -6.51 -4.61
CA HIS A 94 3.20 -6.57 -4.36
C HIS A 94 3.43 -6.29 -2.89
N PHE A 95 4.03 -7.23 -2.18
CA PHE A 95 4.33 -7.01 -0.78
C PHE A 95 5.68 -6.35 -0.64
N VAL A 96 5.76 -5.39 0.27
CA VAL A 96 7.02 -4.74 0.58
C VAL A 96 7.77 -5.67 1.53
N LEU A 97 8.91 -6.16 1.08
CA LEU A 97 9.70 -7.09 1.87
C LEU A 97 10.67 -6.38 2.79
N HIS A 98 11.18 -5.25 2.35
CA HIS A 98 12.13 -4.50 3.15
C HIS A 98 12.19 -3.07 2.64
N THR A 99 12.22 -2.12 3.54
CA THR A 99 12.29 -0.71 3.19
C THR A 99 13.66 -0.18 3.59
N TYR A 100 14.39 0.33 2.60
CA TYR A 100 15.71 0.88 2.85
C TYR A 100 15.66 2.36 3.18
N LYS A 101 14.69 3.05 2.60
CA LYS A 101 14.57 4.49 2.80
C LYS A 101 13.13 4.88 2.56
N LYS A 102 12.61 5.76 3.38
CA LYS A 102 11.24 6.20 3.20
C LYS A 102 11.13 7.64 3.67
N ASP A 103 10.48 8.46 2.85
CA ASP A 103 10.25 9.87 3.16
C ASP A 103 11.55 10.56 3.55
N ARG A 104 12.62 10.22 2.84
CA ARG A 104 13.96 10.78 3.04
C ARG A 104 14.60 10.32 4.33
N VAL A 105 14.02 9.34 4.99
CA VAL A 105 14.60 8.79 6.19
C VAL A 105 15.17 7.42 5.87
N MET A 106 16.45 7.25 6.15
CA MET A 106 17.11 5.97 5.96
C MET A 106 16.72 5.07 7.11
N TYR A 107 16.33 3.85 6.76
CA TYR A 107 16.03 2.89 7.81
C TYR A 107 17.34 2.28 8.30
N ASP A 108 17.32 1.92 9.57
CA ASP A 108 18.45 1.36 10.23
C ASP A 108 18.98 0.14 9.49
N GLY A 109 20.30 0.04 9.42
CA GLY A 109 20.92 -1.06 8.75
C GLY A 109 20.84 -2.38 9.49
N GLU A 110 20.40 -2.36 10.72
CA GLU A 110 20.34 -3.58 11.50
C GLU A 110 19.49 -4.65 10.82
N THR A 111 18.33 -4.25 10.35
CA THR A 111 17.47 -5.21 9.69
C THR A 111 18.13 -5.76 8.44
N VAL A 112 18.78 -4.89 7.70
CA VAL A 112 19.47 -5.30 6.50
C VAL A 112 20.59 -6.28 6.83
N ASP A 113 21.35 -5.95 7.84
CA ASP A 113 22.47 -6.81 8.23
C ASP A 113 21.99 -8.20 8.62
N GLU A 114 20.92 -8.26 9.36
CA GLU A 114 20.38 -9.55 9.77
C GLU A 114 19.97 -10.37 8.58
N ARG A 115 19.36 -9.74 7.62
CA ARG A 115 18.93 -10.46 6.43
C ARG A 115 20.11 -10.96 5.63
N GLU A 116 21.16 -10.17 5.56
CA GLU A 116 22.34 -10.57 4.80
C GLU A 116 23.05 -11.73 5.45
N GLN A 117 23.00 -11.82 6.74
CA GLN A 117 23.66 -12.91 7.46
C GLN A 117 22.95 -14.23 7.25
N GLN A 118 21.73 -14.20 6.80
CA GLN A 118 20.97 -15.40 6.55
C GLN A 118 21.18 -15.88 5.13
#